data_7236a7b0283120f53e2b8962c783c4da
#
_entry.id   7236a7b0283120f53e2b8962c783c4da
#
_cell.length_a   1.000
_cell.length_b   1.000
_cell.length_c   1.000
_cell.angle_alpha   90.00
_cell.angle_beta   90.00
_cell.angle_gamma   90.00
#
_symmetry.space_group_name_H-M   'P 1'
#
loop_
_entity.id
_entity.type
_entity.pdbx_description
1 polymer ?
#
loop_
_entity_poly.entity_id
_entity_poly.type
_entity_poly.pdbx_seq_one_letter_code
_entity_poly.pdbx_strand_id
1 'polypeptide(L)'
;MKTIIYTFLLCLPTFILAQKQPSEYFKNPKTKVLVVGSFHFDYPNMDAIKIKKEDQIDVLSPETAQEVTELVEYIKKFKPTKIAIEAWPEWNANEKLQEYNKGKYRDQRDERYQLAMRIASEMKINEISSIDAGSILEDLQERFGKTDSSFFKKITQDYDFKSEDPVAQQFVSFFKNSDRKNFSSLLKTFQYMNSKESHLYGNGAYLSGDFKLRAHDGADMLALYWYDRNLRMFRNIQNIPHTAEDRILVIAGNGHAAVLRQLFTYSAEYDFIEFSSLKE
;
A
#
# COMPACT_ATOMS: atom_id res chain seq x y z
N MET A 1 74.07 36.76 26.48
CA MET A 1 72.62 37.08 26.39
C MET A 1 71.99 36.07 25.44
N LYS A 2 71.12 35.16 25.96
CA LYS A 2 70.36 34.22 25.14
C LYS A 2 68.93 34.82 24.94
N THR A 3 68.60 35.15 23.70
CA THR A 3 67.32 35.69 23.36
C THR A 3 66.35 34.50 23.13
N ILE A 4 65.32 34.38 23.98
CA ILE A 4 64.24 33.36 23.84
C ILE A 4 63.12 33.99 22.99
N ILE A 5 62.93 33.44 21.79
CA ILE A 5 61.84 33.82 20.93
C ILE A 5 60.56 32.96 21.29
N TYR A 6 59.53 33.57 21.86
CA TYR A 6 58.27 32.96 22.12
C TYR A 6 57.41 33.00 20.81
N THR A 7 57.23 31.82 20.19
CA THR A 7 56.28 31.70 19.07
C THR A 7 54.87 31.52 19.63
N PHE A 8 54.07 32.54 19.53
CA PHE A 8 52.62 32.48 19.86
C PHE A 8 51.88 31.77 18.73
N LEU A 9 51.46 30.51 18.95
CA LEU A 9 50.62 29.79 18.04
C LEU A 9 49.20 30.31 18.20
N LEU A 10 48.71 31.15 17.26
CA LEU A 10 47.31 31.58 17.19
C LEU A 10 46.48 30.39 16.69
N CYS A 11 45.83 29.68 17.60
CA CYS A 11 44.72 28.76 17.25
C CYS A 11 43.49 29.58 16.83
N LEU A 12 43.29 29.80 15.54
CA LEU A 12 42.07 30.30 15.01
C LEU A 12 41.02 29.20 15.16
N PRO A 13 39.85 29.46 15.79
CA PRO A 13 38.75 28.49 15.82
C PRO A 13 38.22 28.34 14.40
N THR A 14 38.47 27.20 13.78
CA THR A 14 37.80 26.81 12.56
C THR A 14 36.34 26.50 12.89
N PHE A 15 35.44 27.45 12.63
CA PHE A 15 34.01 27.17 12.62
C PHE A 15 33.74 26.20 11.48
N ILE A 16 33.72 24.91 11.77
CA ILE A 16 33.18 23.90 10.87
C ILE A 16 31.67 24.17 10.84
N LEU A 17 31.21 24.84 9.79
CA LEU A 17 29.78 24.91 9.49
C LEU A 17 29.34 23.48 9.17
N ALA A 18 28.89 22.77 10.18
CA ALA A 18 28.33 21.44 9.99
C ALA A 18 27.09 21.57 9.09
N GLN A 19 27.15 20.96 7.92
CA GLN A 19 26.02 20.91 7.01
C GLN A 19 24.85 20.21 7.71
N LYS A 20 23.70 20.87 7.70
CA LYS A 20 22.47 20.28 8.26
C LYS A 20 22.12 18.96 7.54
N GLN A 21 21.76 17.96 8.32
CA GLN A 21 21.21 16.73 7.77
C GLN A 21 19.84 17.00 7.11
N PRO A 22 19.47 16.28 6.04
CA PRO A 22 18.18 16.48 5.36
C PRO A 22 16.99 16.44 6.32
N SER A 23 16.98 15.55 7.32
CA SER A 23 15.90 15.43 8.32
C SER A 23 15.72 16.69 9.18
N GLU A 24 16.73 17.55 9.30
CA GLU A 24 16.66 18.79 10.09
C GLU A 24 15.81 19.89 9.41
N TYR A 25 15.51 19.72 8.11
CA TYR A 25 14.63 20.63 7.36
C TYR A 25 13.14 20.28 7.50
N PHE A 26 12.81 19.03 7.91
CA PHE A 26 11.45 18.51 7.94
C PHE A 26 11.06 18.16 9.39
N LYS A 27 10.96 19.20 10.24
CA LYS A 27 10.69 19.07 11.69
C LYS A 27 9.22 19.18 12.07
N ASN A 28 8.33 19.46 11.12
CA ASN A 28 6.91 19.57 11.41
C ASN A 28 6.35 18.24 11.94
N PRO A 29 5.41 18.27 12.87
CA PRO A 29 4.68 17.08 13.26
C PRO A 29 4.03 16.41 12.04
N LYS A 30 4.10 15.08 11.97
CA LYS A 30 3.63 14.31 10.83
C LYS A 30 2.43 13.45 11.22
N THR A 31 1.49 13.32 10.29
CA THR A 31 0.37 12.39 10.44
C THR A 31 0.86 10.95 10.37
N LYS A 32 0.46 10.11 11.31
CA LYS A 32 0.80 8.69 11.29
C LYS A 32 -0.08 7.94 10.31
N VAL A 33 0.55 7.10 9.49
CA VAL A 33 -0.17 6.25 8.54
C VAL A 33 0.24 4.80 8.69
N LEU A 34 -0.75 3.91 8.70
CA LEU A 34 -0.59 2.46 8.60
C LEU A 34 -1.27 2.00 7.32
N VAL A 35 -0.54 1.35 6.43
CA VAL A 35 -1.10 0.68 5.26
C VAL A 35 -1.16 -0.81 5.54
N VAL A 36 -2.35 -1.38 5.40
CA VAL A 36 -2.61 -2.81 5.52
C VAL A 36 -2.96 -3.36 4.15
N GLY A 37 -2.03 -4.09 3.56
CA GLY A 37 -2.26 -4.85 2.34
C GLY A 37 -3.08 -6.10 2.64
N SER A 38 -4.05 -6.38 1.81
CA SER A 38 -4.92 -7.55 1.89
C SER A 38 -4.85 -8.36 0.59
N PHE A 39 -5.00 -9.68 0.68
CA PHE A 39 -5.51 -10.45 -0.43
C PHE A 39 -7.04 -10.31 -0.40
N HIS A 40 -7.68 -10.08 -1.51
CA HIS A 40 -9.13 -9.85 -1.53
C HIS A 40 -9.89 -11.05 -0.97
N PHE A 41 -10.61 -10.86 0.12
CA PHE A 41 -11.27 -11.93 0.88
C PHE A 41 -12.41 -12.63 0.12
N ASP A 42 -13.00 -11.94 -0.85
CA ASP A 42 -14.06 -12.47 -1.72
C ASP A 42 -13.53 -13.07 -3.03
N TYR A 43 -12.21 -13.04 -3.25
CA TYR A 43 -11.53 -13.62 -4.41
C TYR A 43 -12.15 -13.22 -5.76
N PRO A 44 -12.21 -11.93 -6.11
CA PRO A 44 -12.80 -11.49 -7.38
C PRO A 44 -12.01 -11.96 -8.61
N ASN A 45 -10.84 -12.60 -8.42
CA ASN A 45 -9.94 -13.09 -9.47
C ASN A 45 -9.46 -11.99 -10.44
N MET A 46 -9.29 -10.78 -9.93
CA MET A 46 -8.74 -9.66 -10.70
C MET A 46 -7.21 -9.62 -10.67
N ASP A 47 -6.58 -10.36 -9.75
CA ASP A 47 -5.13 -10.47 -9.65
C ASP A 47 -4.51 -11.26 -10.83
N ALA A 48 -3.26 -10.95 -11.17
CA ALA A 48 -2.50 -11.66 -12.20
C ALA A 48 -2.33 -13.16 -11.87
N ILE A 49 -2.15 -13.48 -10.57
CA ILE A 49 -2.08 -14.86 -10.08
C ILE A 49 -3.42 -15.21 -9.44
N LYS A 50 -4.17 -16.09 -10.11
CA LYS A 50 -5.49 -16.54 -9.63
C LYS A 50 -5.35 -17.63 -8.60
N ILE A 51 -6.07 -17.52 -7.49
CA ILE A 51 -6.15 -18.54 -6.45
C ILE A 51 -7.23 -19.53 -6.83
N LYS A 52 -6.89 -20.82 -6.84
CA LYS A 52 -7.84 -21.88 -7.13
C LYS A 52 -8.89 -21.96 -6.04
N LYS A 53 -10.10 -22.41 -6.40
CA LYS A 53 -11.24 -22.48 -5.47
C LYS A 53 -10.94 -23.32 -4.23
N GLU A 54 -10.20 -24.41 -4.40
CA GLU A 54 -9.79 -25.30 -3.30
C GLU A 54 -8.76 -24.68 -2.35
N ASP A 55 -8.06 -23.63 -2.77
CA ASP A 55 -7.08 -22.90 -1.98
C ASP A 55 -7.67 -21.62 -1.32
N GLN A 56 -8.92 -21.26 -1.66
CA GLN A 56 -9.61 -20.11 -1.08
C GLN A 56 -10.04 -20.41 0.36
N ILE A 57 -9.87 -19.44 1.25
CA ILE A 57 -10.39 -19.53 2.61
C ILE A 57 -11.77 -18.86 2.71
N ASP A 58 -12.64 -19.41 3.54
CA ASP A 58 -13.90 -18.75 3.87
C ASP A 58 -13.73 -17.96 5.17
N VAL A 59 -13.57 -16.64 5.06
CA VAL A 59 -13.40 -15.73 6.20
C VAL A 59 -14.62 -15.68 7.13
N LEU A 60 -15.75 -16.23 6.70
CA LEU A 60 -16.98 -16.33 7.50
C LEU A 60 -17.13 -17.70 8.19
N SER A 61 -16.28 -18.69 7.88
CA SER A 61 -16.30 -19.94 8.64
C SER A 61 -15.97 -19.68 10.11
N PRO A 62 -16.54 -20.47 11.07
CA PRO A 62 -16.34 -20.20 12.49
C PRO A 62 -14.86 -20.09 12.91
N GLU A 63 -14.00 -20.93 12.32
CA GLU A 63 -12.56 -20.95 12.59
C GLU A 63 -11.88 -19.68 12.07
N THR A 64 -12.08 -19.36 10.79
CA THR A 64 -11.44 -18.19 10.18
C THR A 64 -12.02 -16.87 10.69
N ALA A 65 -13.30 -16.82 11.05
CA ALA A 65 -13.92 -15.64 11.65
C ALA A 65 -13.27 -15.25 12.99
N GLN A 66 -12.80 -16.23 13.76
CA GLN A 66 -12.01 -15.98 14.96
C GLN A 66 -10.64 -15.36 14.58
N GLU A 67 -9.95 -15.90 13.59
CA GLU A 67 -8.68 -15.36 13.11
C GLU A 67 -8.85 -13.93 12.55
N VAL A 68 -9.96 -13.63 11.86
CA VAL A 68 -10.31 -12.26 11.43
C VAL A 68 -10.47 -11.35 12.65
N THR A 69 -11.08 -11.85 13.72
CA THR A 69 -11.22 -11.07 14.96
C THR A 69 -9.85 -10.74 15.57
N GLU A 70 -8.95 -11.70 15.65
CA GLU A 70 -7.58 -11.49 16.12
C GLU A 70 -6.83 -10.46 15.27
N LEU A 71 -6.98 -10.54 13.94
CA LEU A 71 -6.40 -9.57 13.02
C LEU A 71 -6.96 -8.15 13.23
N VAL A 72 -8.28 -8.02 13.39
CA VAL A 72 -8.94 -6.74 13.69
C VAL A 72 -8.42 -6.15 15.00
N GLU A 73 -8.34 -6.94 16.07
CA GLU A 73 -7.80 -6.49 17.35
C GLU A 73 -6.34 -6.06 17.24
N TYR A 74 -5.55 -6.76 16.42
CA TYR A 74 -4.17 -6.38 16.17
C TYR A 74 -4.08 -5.03 15.44
N ILE A 75 -4.86 -4.82 14.38
CA ILE A 75 -4.88 -3.56 13.61
C ILE A 75 -5.38 -2.40 14.51
N LYS A 76 -6.37 -2.61 15.36
CA LYS A 76 -6.90 -1.60 16.29
C LYS A 76 -5.84 -1.05 17.24
N LYS A 77 -4.74 -1.75 17.50
CA LYS A 77 -3.61 -1.23 18.29
C LYS A 77 -2.96 0.00 17.64
N PHE A 78 -3.10 0.17 16.33
CA PHE A 78 -2.74 1.42 15.65
C PHE A 78 -3.55 2.61 16.16
N LYS A 79 -4.75 2.43 16.72
CA LYS A 79 -5.70 3.47 17.19
C LYS A 79 -6.03 4.45 16.05
N PRO A 80 -6.56 3.99 14.91
CA PRO A 80 -6.90 4.87 13.81
C PRO A 80 -7.96 5.91 14.22
N THR A 81 -7.82 7.13 13.67
CA THR A 81 -8.85 8.19 13.75
C THR A 81 -9.53 8.41 12.40
N LYS A 82 -8.87 7.98 11.32
CA LYS A 82 -9.35 8.01 9.93
C LYS A 82 -9.13 6.66 9.29
N ILE A 83 -10.06 6.26 8.42
CA ILE A 83 -9.93 5.03 7.63
C ILE A 83 -10.12 5.35 6.16
N ALA A 84 -9.22 4.83 5.33
CA ALA A 84 -9.27 4.89 3.87
C ALA A 84 -9.28 3.48 3.29
N ILE A 85 -10.07 3.24 2.26
CA ILE A 85 -10.22 1.93 1.63
C ILE A 85 -10.05 2.00 0.12
N GLU A 86 -9.54 0.96 -0.49
CA GLU A 86 -9.56 0.76 -1.93
C GLU A 86 -11.01 0.52 -2.38
N ALA A 87 -11.67 1.59 -2.71
CA ALA A 87 -13.02 1.61 -3.27
C ALA A 87 -13.18 2.87 -4.12
N TRP A 88 -13.95 2.77 -5.20
CA TRP A 88 -14.39 3.93 -5.95
C TRP A 88 -15.37 4.79 -5.14
N PRO A 89 -15.46 6.11 -5.38
CA PRO A 89 -16.42 6.97 -4.68
C PRO A 89 -17.88 6.46 -4.78
N GLU A 90 -18.24 5.89 -5.93
CA GLU A 90 -19.58 5.34 -6.22
C GLU A 90 -19.93 4.11 -5.38
N TRP A 91 -18.93 3.50 -4.72
CA TRP A 91 -19.18 2.41 -3.78
C TRP A 91 -19.94 2.87 -2.52
N ASN A 92 -20.02 4.18 -2.27
CA ASN A 92 -20.79 4.81 -1.20
C ASN A 92 -20.43 4.29 0.20
N ALA A 93 -19.11 4.34 0.54
CA ALA A 93 -18.56 3.78 1.77
C ALA A 93 -19.29 4.25 3.04
N ASN A 94 -19.64 5.53 3.12
CA ASN A 94 -20.28 6.10 4.32
C ASN A 94 -21.74 5.64 4.49
N GLU A 95 -22.51 5.49 3.43
CA GLU A 95 -23.85 4.92 3.48
C GLU A 95 -23.78 3.45 3.93
N LYS A 96 -22.85 2.69 3.38
CA LYS A 96 -22.62 1.29 3.76
C LYS A 96 -22.16 1.16 5.21
N LEU A 97 -21.35 2.07 5.73
CA LEU A 97 -20.97 2.09 7.14
C LEU A 97 -22.18 2.33 8.06
N GLN A 98 -23.07 3.26 7.67
CA GLN A 98 -24.29 3.48 8.43
C GLN A 98 -25.18 2.22 8.46
N GLU A 99 -25.31 1.51 7.35
CA GLU A 99 -26.04 0.26 7.29
C GLU A 99 -25.33 -0.89 8.01
N TYR A 100 -24.00 -0.92 7.98
CA TYR A 100 -23.19 -1.87 8.75
C TYR A 100 -23.41 -1.68 10.27
N ASN A 101 -23.47 -0.44 10.73
CA ASN A 101 -23.78 -0.13 12.12
C ASN A 101 -25.18 -0.57 12.56
N LYS A 102 -26.12 -0.73 11.61
CA LYS A 102 -27.46 -1.32 11.82
C LYS A 102 -27.47 -2.85 11.72
N GLY A 103 -26.33 -3.48 11.46
CA GLY A 103 -26.18 -4.93 11.39
C GLY A 103 -26.14 -5.53 9.99
N LYS A 104 -26.26 -4.73 8.91
CA LYS A 104 -26.16 -5.22 7.52
C LYS A 104 -24.70 -5.50 7.13
N TYR A 105 -24.50 -6.27 6.08
CA TYR A 105 -23.20 -6.57 5.45
C TYR A 105 -22.19 -7.33 6.31
N ARG A 106 -22.59 -7.80 7.48
CA ARG A 106 -21.68 -8.57 8.37
C ARG A 106 -21.36 -9.96 7.84
N ASP A 107 -22.19 -10.45 6.94
CA ASP A 107 -22.09 -11.71 6.20
C ASP A 107 -21.37 -11.56 4.84
N GLN A 108 -20.87 -10.38 4.51
CA GLN A 108 -20.09 -10.18 3.29
C GLN A 108 -18.62 -10.53 3.53
N ARG A 109 -17.99 -11.28 2.61
CA ARG A 109 -16.60 -11.73 2.75
C ARG A 109 -15.56 -10.63 2.56
N ASP A 110 -15.86 -9.63 1.74
CA ASP A 110 -14.97 -8.55 1.35
C ASP A 110 -14.27 -7.89 2.55
N GLU A 111 -12.96 -7.69 2.45
CA GLU A 111 -12.12 -7.08 3.51
C GLU A 111 -12.56 -5.68 3.90
N ARG A 112 -13.24 -4.96 3.00
CA ARG A 112 -13.80 -3.64 3.34
C ARG A 112 -14.86 -3.74 4.44
N TYR A 113 -15.64 -4.83 4.47
CA TYR A 113 -16.60 -5.09 5.55
C TYR A 113 -15.94 -5.76 6.75
N GLN A 114 -15.12 -6.80 6.52
CA GLN A 114 -14.57 -7.62 7.60
C GLN A 114 -13.47 -6.93 8.39
N LEU A 115 -12.74 -5.97 7.77
CA LEU A 115 -11.69 -5.20 8.43
C LEU A 115 -12.10 -3.74 8.59
N ALA A 116 -12.27 -2.98 7.50
CA ALA A 116 -12.43 -1.53 7.58
C ALA A 116 -13.71 -1.11 8.31
N MET A 117 -14.89 -1.58 7.88
CA MET A 117 -16.16 -1.22 8.52
C MET A 117 -16.28 -1.78 9.93
N ARG A 118 -15.75 -2.96 10.18
CA ARG A 118 -15.71 -3.53 11.51
C ARG A 118 -14.89 -2.66 12.45
N ILE A 119 -13.67 -2.28 12.07
CA ILE A 119 -12.80 -1.38 12.86
C ILE A 119 -13.48 -0.03 13.06
N ALA A 120 -14.05 0.56 12.00
CA ALA A 120 -14.76 1.83 12.10
C ALA A 120 -15.92 1.77 13.10
N SER A 121 -16.75 0.75 13.00
CA SER A 121 -17.90 0.53 13.89
C SER A 121 -17.47 0.34 15.36
N GLU A 122 -16.50 -0.52 15.60
CA GLU A 122 -16.02 -0.83 16.96
C GLU A 122 -15.28 0.37 17.61
N MET A 123 -14.58 1.18 16.80
CA MET A 123 -13.86 2.38 17.25
C MET A 123 -14.68 3.67 17.17
N LYS A 124 -15.94 3.58 16.73
CA LYS A 124 -16.85 4.73 16.56
C LYS A 124 -16.31 5.80 15.60
N ILE A 125 -15.65 5.37 14.54
CA ILE A 125 -15.23 6.22 13.43
C ILE A 125 -16.43 6.30 12.48
N ASN A 126 -16.91 7.51 12.21
CA ASN A 126 -18.17 7.73 11.50
C ASN A 126 -18.00 7.87 9.98
N GLU A 127 -16.77 7.95 9.50
CA GLU A 127 -16.47 8.17 8.08
C GLU A 127 -15.35 7.25 7.60
N ILE A 128 -15.53 6.73 6.39
CA ILE A 128 -14.52 5.98 5.63
C ILE A 128 -14.32 6.68 4.28
N SER A 129 -13.08 6.95 3.92
CA SER A 129 -12.73 7.57 2.65
C SER A 129 -12.47 6.51 1.58
N SER A 130 -13.16 6.60 0.46
CA SER A 130 -12.85 5.85 -0.76
C SER A 130 -11.67 6.50 -1.46
N ILE A 131 -10.59 5.74 -1.74
CA ILE A 131 -9.36 6.30 -2.30
C ILE A 131 -8.97 5.73 -3.66
N ASP A 132 -9.70 4.76 -4.18
CA ASP A 132 -9.39 4.17 -5.49
C ASP A 132 -9.60 5.18 -6.62
N ALA A 133 -8.88 4.96 -7.71
CA ALA A 133 -8.92 5.79 -8.91
C ALA A 133 -8.54 4.97 -10.14
N GLY A 134 -9.04 5.36 -11.29
CA GLY A 134 -8.52 4.90 -12.57
C GLY A 134 -7.14 5.49 -12.88
N SER A 135 -6.45 4.90 -13.84
CA SER A 135 -5.19 5.40 -14.35
C SER A 135 -5.39 6.45 -15.46
N ILE A 136 -4.35 7.24 -15.71
CA ILE A 136 -4.33 8.14 -16.87
C ILE A 136 -4.47 7.37 -18.20
N LEU A 137 -3.98 6.14 -18.26
CA LEU A 137 -4.12 5.30 -19.44
C LEU A 137 -5.59 4.99 -19.73
N GLU A 138 -6.38 4.66 -18.68
CA GLU A 138 -7.81 4.40 -18.81
C GLU A 138 -8.57 5.67 -19.22
N ASP A 139 -8.27 6.82 -18.62
CA ASP A 139 -8.86 8.11 -18.99
C ASP A 139 -8.58 8.46 -20.46
N LEU A 140 -7.33 8.26 -20.91
CA LEU A 140 -6.94 8.51 -22.29
C LEU A 140 -7.62 7.52 -23.25
N GLN A 141 -7.74 6.26 -22.86
CA GLN A 141 -8.40 5.24 -23.66
C GLN A 141 -9.90 5.55 -23.80
N GLU A 142 -10.57 5.96 -22.75
CA GLU A 142 -11.96 6.39 -22.80
C GLU A 142 -12.15 7.59 -23.74
N ARG A 143 -11.25 8.59 -23.62
CA ARG A 143 -11.36 9.84 -24.38
C ARG A 143 -10.98 9.70 -25.85
N PHE A 144 -9.94 8.94 -26.17
CA PHE A 144 -9.34 8.90 -27.52
C PHE A 144 -9.36 7.51 -28.17
N GLY A 145 -9.58 6.45 -27.44
CA GLY A 145 -9.46 5.08 -27.95
C GLY A 145 -10.45 4.72 -29.07
N LYS A 146 -11.56 5.46 -29.19
CA LYS A 146 -12.53 5.30 -30.28
C LYS A 146 -12.04 5.91 -31.59
N THR A 147 -11.20 6.95 -31.54
CA THR A 147 -10.67 7.67 -32.71
C THR A 147 -9.32 7.17 -33.13
N ASP A 148 -8.46 6.81 -32.18
CA ASP A 148 -7.15 6.20 -32.42
C ASP A 148 -6.81 5.18 -31.34
N SER A 149 -6.94 3.90 -31.66
CA SER A 149 -6.59 2.78 -30.76
C SER A 149 -5.15 2.28 -30.93
N SER A 150 -4.36 2.84 -31.87
CA SER A 150 -3.05 2.32 -32.22
C SER A 150 -2.06 2.39 -31.06
N PHE A 151 -2.02 3.51 -30.37
CA PHE A 151 -1.18 3.72 -29.19
C PHE A 151 -1.51 2.71 -28.07
N PHE A 152 -2.80 2.59 -27.72
CA PHE A 152 -3.24 1.70 -26.64
C PHE A 152 -2.94 0.24 -26.97
N LYS A 153 -3.24 -0.19 -28.20
CA LYS A 153 -2.90 -1.55 -28.65
C LYS A 153 -1.41 -1.81 -28.57
N LYS A 154 -0.57 -0.85 -28.94
CA LYS A 154 0.88 -1.01 -28.91
C LYS A 154 1.40 -1.22 -27.48
N ILE A 155 1.04 -0.39 -26.51
CA ILE A 155 1.60 -0.47 -25.16
C ILE A 155 1.00 -1.63 -24.36
N THR A 156 -0.26 -2.04 -24.63
CA THR A 156 -0.91 -3.17 -23.94
C THR A 156 -0.61 -4.52 -24.58
N GLN A 157 -0.09 -4.53 -25.81
CA GLN A 157 0.21 -5.76 -26.53
C GLN A 157 1.20 -6.62 -25.75
N ASP A 158 0.86 -7.88 -25.56
CA ASP A 158 1.68 -8.89 -24.84
C ASP A 158 1.93 -8.58 -23.35
N TYR A 159 1.27 -7.58 -22.77
CA TYR A 159 1.35 -7.28 -21.34
C TYR A 159 0.28 -8.10 -20.59
N ASP A 160 0.57 -9.36 -20.33
CA ASP A 160 -0.40 -10.34 -19.82
C ASP A 160 0.10 -11.20 -18.64
N PHE A 161 1.25 -10.85 -18.08
CA PHE A 161 1.91 -11.54 -16.96
C PHE A 161 2.26 -13.00 -17.22
N LYS A 162 2.46 -13.39 -18.48
CA LYS A 162 2.83 -14.76 -18.87
C LYS A 162 4.29 -14.89 -19.38
N SER A 163 5.11 -13.91 -19.06
CA SER A 163 6.50 -13.91 -19.50
C SER A 163 7.27 -15.13 -19.00
N GLU A 164 8.10 -15.71 -19.89
CA GLU A 164 9.04 -16.78 -19.57
C GLU A 164 10.38 -16.25 -18.99
N ASP A 165 10.47 -14.96 -18.71
CA ASP A 165 11.66 -14.38 -18.08
C ASP A 165 11.99 -15.12 -16.77
N PRO A 166 13.24 -15.63 -16.60
CA PRO A 166 13.59 -16.46 -15.44
C PRO A 166 13.38 -15.75 -14.10
N VAL A 167 13.53 -14.40 -14.05
CA VAL A 167 13.30 -13.63 -12.84
C VAL A 167 11.79 -13.55 -12.55
N ALA A 168 10.97 -13.34 -13.59
CA ALA A 168 9.52 -13.36 -13.45
C ALA A 168 9.01 -14.71 -12.91
N GLN A 169 9.59 -15.83 -13.37
CA GLN A 169 9.24 -17.16 -12.87
C GLN A 169 9.64 -17.39 -11.40
N GLN A 170 10.70 -16.74 -10.91
CA GLN A 170 11.03 -16.75 -9.48
C GLN A 170 9.98 -16.03 -8.66
N PHE A 171 9.43 -14.91 -9.16
CA PHE A 171 8.32 -14.21 -8.50
C PHE A 171 7.03 -15.05 -8.48
N VAL A 172 6.72 -15.79 -9.54
CA VAL A 172 5.59 -16.74 -9.51
C VAL A 172 5.75 -17.78 -8.38
N SER A 173 6.97 -18.30 -8.18
CA SER A 173 7.28 -19.20 -7.09
C SER A 173 7.15 -18.53 -5.72
N PHE A 174 7.65 -17.29 -5.58
CA PHE A 174 7.52 -16.49 -4.37
C PHE A 174 6.05 -16.29 -3.98
N PHE A 175 5.18 -15.87 -4.90
CA PHE A 175 3.77 -15.65 -4.62
C PHE A 175 3.03 -16.94 -4.26
N LYS A 176 3.35 -18.08 -4.91
CA LYS A 176 2.80 -19.41 -4.53
C LYS A 176 3.17 -19.81 -3.11
N ASN A 177 4.39 -19.48 -2.66
CA ASN A 177 4.84 -19.77 -1.30
C ASN A 177 4.28 -18.78 -0.26
N SER A 178 3.75 -17.65 -0.70
CA SER A 178 3.11 -16.65 0.16
C SER A 178 1.61 -16.90 0.38
N ASP A 179 1.08 -18.01 -0.11
CA ASP A 179 -0.30 -18.42 0.07
C ASP A 179 -0.64 -18.62 1.56
N ARG A 180 -1.88 -18.24 1.96
CA ARG A 180 -2.40 -18.35 3.33
C ARG A 180 -2.20 -19.73 3.95
N LYS A 181 -2.37 -20.80 3.18
CA LYS A 181 -2.21 -22.19 3.65
C LYS A 181 -0.82 -22.52 4.20
N ASN A 182 0.18 -21.71 3.89
CA ASN A 182 1.55 -21.89 4.36
C ASN A 182 1.80 -21.24 5.74
N PHE A 183 0.80 -20.61 6.34
CA PHE A 183 0.92 -19.90 7.62
C PHE A 183 -0.03 -20.50 8.67
N SER A 184 0.37 -20.42 9.93
CA SER A 184 -0.40 -20.98 11.06
C SER A 184 -1.66 -20.19 11.41
N SER A 185 -1.77 -18.94 10.99
CA SER A 185 -2.95 -18.09 11.21
C SER A 185 -3.03 -16.95 10.21
N LEU A 186 -4.22 -16.34 10.09
CA LEU A 186 -4.44 -15.16 9.26
C LEU A 186 -3.56 -13.98 9.70
N LEU A 187 -3.38 -13.77 11.00
CA LEU A 187 -2.48 -12.74 11.51
C LEU A 187 -1.03 -12.97 11.04
N LYS A 188 -0.55 -14.21 11.06
CA LYS A 188 0.80 -14.53 10.56
C LYS A 188 0.93 -14.29 9.06
N THR A 189 -0.10 -14.60 8.28
CA THR A 189 -0.18 -14.27 6.85
C THR A 189 -0.04 -12.76 6.64
N PHE A 190 -0.81 -11.96 7.38
CA PHE A 190 -0.76 -10.50 7.28
C PHE A 190 0.57 -9.91 7.75
N GLN A 191 1.17 -10.45 8.81
CA GLN A 191 2.51 -10.04 9.27
C GLN A 191 3.58 -10.28 8.20
N TYR A 192 3.53 -11.42 7.52
CA TYR A 192 4.44 -11.74 6.42
C TYR A 192 4.19 -10.84 5.22
N MET A 193 2.94 -10.80 4.74
CA MET A 193 2.52 -10.09 3.54
C MET A 193 2.79 -8.57 3.66
N ASN A 194 2.57 -7.99 4.84
CA ASN A 194 2.80 -6.58 5.12
C ASN A 194 4.23 -6.27 5.65
N SER A 195 5.16 -7.22 5.56
CA SER A 195 6.55 -6.96 5.92
C SER A 195 7.25 -6.08 4.88
N LYS A 196 8.30 -5.36 5.33
CA LYS A 196 9.13 -4.57 4.42
C LYS A 196 9.73 -5.41 3.30
N GLU A 197 10.17 -6.61 3.63
CA GLU A 197 10.82 -7.52 2.69
C GLU A 197 9.80 -8.05 1.66
N SER A 198 8.62 -8.48 2.12
CA SER A 198 7.57 -8.98 1.24
C SER A 198 7.09 -7.90 0.25
N HIS A 199 6.90 -6.67 0.71
CA HIS A 199 6.54 -5.53 -0.16
C HIS A 199 7.68 -5.18 -1.13
N LEU A 200 8.94 -5.20 -0.68
CA LEU A 200 10.10 -4.91 -1.55
C LEU A 200 10.17 -5.91 -2.71
N TYR A 201 10.13 -7.20 -2.39
CA TYR A 201 10.19 -8.25 -3.42
C TYR A 201 8.89 -8.32 -4.23
N GLY A 202 7.73 -8.25 -3.60
CA GLY A 202 6.44 -8.26 -4.30
C GLY A 202 6.33 -7.15 -5.34
N ASN A 203 6.73 -5.92 -4.99
CA ASN A 203 6.75 -4.81 -5.94
C ASN A 203 7.85 -4.98 -7.02
N GLY A 204 8.95 -5.65 -6.68
CA GLY A 204 10.02 -5.97 -7.63
C GLY A 204 9.54 -6.84 -8.81
N ALA A 205 8.48 -7.61 -8.62
CA ALA A 205 7.90 -8.43 -9.70
C ALA A 205 7.49 -7.60 -10.92
N TYR A 206 6.98 -6.38 -10.69
CA TYR A 206 6.59 -5.47 -11.77
C TYR A 206 7.77 -4.96 -12.62
N LEU A 207 9.01 -5.14 -12.15
CA LEU A 207 10.23 -4.74 -12.87
C LEU A 207 10.87 -5.92 -13.65
N SER A 208 10.15 -7.03 -13.78
CA SER A 208 10.58 -8.22 -14.51
C SER A 208 9.56 -8.61 -15.58
N GLY A 209 9.86 -9.60 -16.38
CA GLY A 209 8.93 -10.11 -17.39
C GLY A 209 8.44 -9.03 -18.35
N ASP A 210 7.15 -8.74 -18.31
CA ASP A 210 6.49 -7.82 -19.24
C ASP A 210 7.01 -6.38 -19.17
N PHE A 211 7.66 -5.98 -18.06
CA PHE A 211 8.38 -4.71 -17.99
C PHE A 211 9.45 -4.56 -19.07
N LYS A 212 10.02 -5.69 -19.52
CA LYS A 212 11.09 -5.74 -20.55
C LYS A 212 10.56 -5.81 -21.98
N LEU A 213 9.25 -5.68 -22.18
CA LEU A 213 8.65 -5.72 -23.51
C LEU A 213 9.15 -4.59 -24.39
N ARG A 214 9.62 -4.96 -25.58
CA ARG A 214 10.15 -4.05 -26.61
C ARG A 214 11.17 -3.05 -26.06
N ALA A 215 11.24 -1.82 -26.59
CA ALA A 215 12.19 -0.82 -26.09
C ALA A 215 11.75 -0.25 -24.73
N HIS A 216 10.49 0.23 -24.64
CA HIS A 216 9.98 0.92 -23.46
C HIS A 216 8.51 0.58 -23.14
N ASP A 217 7.82 -0.17 -23.99
CA ASP A 217 6.36 -0.35 -23.88
C ASP A 217 5.94 -0.96 -22.53
N GLY A 218 6.73 -1.90 -21.99
CA GLY A 218 6.47 -2.47 -20.66
C GLY A 218 6.65 -1.44 -19.53
N ALA A 219 7.67 -0.59 -19.62
CA ALA A 219 7.89 0.49 -18.66
C ALA A 219 6.81 1.56 -18.76
N ASP A 220 6.41 1.93 -19.99
CA ASP A 220 5.33 2.89 -20.23
C ASP A 220 3.99 2.36 -19.69
N MET A 221 3.69 1.07 -19.92
CA MET A 221 2.49 0.43 -19.38
C MET A 221 2.49 0.45 -17.84
N LEU A 222 3.61 0.10 -17.21
CA LEU A 222 3.74 0.14 -15.76
C LEU A 222 3.54 1.57 -15.22
N ALA A 223 4.14 2.57 -15.86
CA ALA A 223 4.05 3.96 -15.45
C ALA A 223 2.63 4.54 -15.60
N LEU A 224 2.03 4.36 -16.78
CA LEU A 224 0.75 4.98 -17.14
C LEU A 224 -0.46 4.28 -16.53
N TYR A 225 -0.35 2.99 -16.23
CA TYR A 225 -1.44 2.22 -15.62
C TYR A 225 -1.23 2.07 -14.10
N TRP A 226 -0.19 1.36 -13.70
CA TRP A 226 -0.03 0.94 -12.30
C TRP A 226 0.46 2.06 -11.39
N TYR A 227 1.59 2.71 -11.75
CA TYR A 227 2.14 3.77 -10.91
C TYR A 227 1.24 4.99 -10.87
N ASP A 228 0.66 5.41 -11.99
CA ASP A 228 -0.26 6.55 -12.03
C ASP A 228 -1.48 6.31 -11.13
N ARG A 229 -2.12 5.13 -11.19
CA ARG A 229 -3.22 4.76 -10.30
C ARG A 229 -2.82 4.87 -8.83
N ASN A 230 -1.66 4.35 -8.46
CA ASN A 230 -1.16 4.45 -7.09
C ASN A 230 -0.84 5.89 -6.65
N LEU A 231 -0.30 6.71 -7.53
CA LEU A 231 -0.10 8.15 -7.26
C LEU A 231 -1.42 8.87 -7.05
N ARG A 232 -2.46 8.55 -7.82
CA ARG A 232 -3.81 9.08 -7.64
C ARG A 232 -4.42 8.63 -6.31
N MET A 233 -4.28 7.35 -5.95
CA MET A 233 -4.71 6.84 -4.64
C MET A 233 -3.99 7.58 -3.51
N PHE A 234 -2.67 7.76 -3.59
CA PHE A 234 -1.90 8.54 -2.62
C PHE A 234 -2.40 9.98 -2.53
N ARG A 235 -2.67 10.63 -3.67
CA ARG A 235 -3.24 11.99 -3.71
C ARG A 235 -4.63 12.05 -3.09
N ASN A 236 -5.47 11.03 -3.28
CA ASN A 236 -6.77 10.93 -2.63
C ASN A 236 -6.63 10.83 -1.10
N ILE A 237 -5.60 10.12 -0.60
CA ILE A 237 -5.32 10.09 0.84
C ILE A 237 -4.88 11.46 1.35
N GLN A 238 -4.04 12.21 0.61
CA GLN A 238 -3.67 13.58 0.97
C GLN A 238 -4.86 14.54 1.02
N ASN A 239 -5.92 14.27 0.23
CA ASN A 239 -7.14 15.07 0.22
C ASN A 239 -8.07 14.81 1.43
N ILE A 240 -7.85 13.73 2.20
CA ILE A 240 -8.61 13.46 3.42
C ILE A 240 -8.30 14.57 4.44
N PRO A 241 -9.29 15.31 4.95
CA PRO A 241 -9.04 16.32 5.98
C PRO A 241 -8.43 15.68 7.23
N HIS A 242 -7.21 16.07 7.58
CA HIS A 242 -6.49 15.52 8.74
C HIS A 242 -5.47 16.53 9.30
N THR A 243 -5.00 16.24 10.49
CA THR A 243 -3.96 16.99 11.22
C THR A 243 -2.84 16.03 11.62
N ALA A 244 -1.75 16.55 12.14
CA ALA A 244 -0.65 15.75 12.66
C ALA A 244 -1.03 14.81 13.82
N GLU A 245 -2.14 15.08 14.49
CA GLU A 245 -2.68 14.25 15.59
C GLU A 245 -3.44 13.02 15.05
N ASP A 246 -3.86 13.07 13.80
CA ASP A 246 -4.61 11.98 13.18
C ASP A 246 -3.74 10.77 12.88
N ARG A 247 -4.41 9.64 12.77
CA ARG A 247 -3.83 8.33 12.49
C ARG A 247 -4.65 7.68 11.39
N ILE A 248 -4.10 7.65 10.19
CA ILE A 248 -4.80 7.16 8.99
C ILE A 248 -4.51 5.67 8.81
N LEU A 249 -5.53 4.84 8.88
CA LEU A 249 -5.49 3.44 8.48
C LEU A 249 -5.92 3.34 7.01
N VAL A 250 -5.05 2.78 6.18
CA VAL A 250 -5.36 2.48 4.77
C VAL A 250 -5.49 0.97 4.63
N ILE A 251 -6.59 0.48 4.04
CA ILE A 251 -6.79 -0.93 3.69
C ILE A 251 -6.94 -1.02 2.17
N ALA A 252 -6.04 -1.75 1.53
CA ALA A 252 -5.99 -1.90 0.08
C ALA A 252 -5.42 -3.27 -0.31
N GLY A 253 -5.57 -3.66 -1.57
CA GLY A 253 -4.88 -4.83 -2.11
C GLY A 253 -3.37 -4.75 -1.90
N ASN A 254 -2.73 -5.90 -1.67
CA ASN A 254 -1.33 -5.95 -1.25
C ASN A 254 -0.36 -5.33 -2.29
N GLY A 255 -0.68 -5.41 -3.58
CA GLY A 255 0.10 -4.73 -4.61
C GLY A 255 0.10 -3.22 -4.46
N HIS A 256 -1.06 -2.62 -4.17
CA HIS A 256 -1.20 -1.19 -3.88
C HIS A 256 -0.49 -0.82 -2.58
N ALA A 257 -0.63 -1.65 -1.54
CA ALA A 257 0.00 -1.41 -0.24
C ALA A 257 1.53 -1.30 -0.36
N ALA A 258 2.17 -2.09 -1.21
CA ALA A 258 3.62 -2.04 -1.45
C ALA A 258 4.06 -0.69 -2.05
N VAL A 259 3.32 -0.17 -3.04
CA VAL A 259 3.62 1.13 -3.66
C VAL A 259 3.29 2.28 -2.70
N LEU A 260 2.13 2.24 -2.04
CA LEU A 260 1.73 3.26 -1.06
C LEU A 260 2.74 3.36 0.09
N ARG A 261 3.25 2.21 0.60
CA ARG A 261 4.35 2.18 1.58
C ARG A 261 5.56 2.98 1.11
N GLN A 262 5.98 2.79 -0.14
CA GLN A 262 7.11 3.51 -0.72
C GLN A 262 6.83 5.03 -0.75
N LEU A 263 5.64 5.42 -1.24
CA LEU A 263 5.24 6.81 -1.32
C LEU A 263 5.17 7.48 0.06
N PHE A 264 4.59 6.82 1.07
CA PHE A 264 4.56 7.34 2.43
C PHE A 264 5.95 7.44 3.06
N THR A 265 6.85 6.49 2.78
CA THR A 265 8.23 6.53 3.28
C THR A 265 9.00 7.73 2.72
N TYR A 266 8.70 8.15 1.49
CA TYR A 266 9.34 9.31 0.86
C TYR A 266 8.67 10.63 1.21
N SER A 267 7.43 10.62 1.69
CA SER A 267 6.70 11.84 2.02
C SER A 267 7.21 12.49 3.30
N ALA A 268 7.42 13.80 3.25
CA ALA A 268 7.76 14.59 4.44
C ALA A 268 6.55 14.88 5.35
N GLU A 269 5.33 14.59 4.90
CA GLU A 269 4.08 14.89 5.61
C GLU A 269 3.62 13.78 6.54
N TYR A 270 4.13 12.56 6.34
CA TYR A 270 3.65 11.36 7.04
C TYR A 270 4.77 10.62 7.77
N ASP A 271 4.39 9.98 8.87
CA ASP A 271 5.19 8.94 9.53
C ASP A 271 4.55 7.58 9.21
N PHE A 272 5.22 6.81 8.35
CA PHE A 272 4.80 5.46 8.02
C PHE A 272 5.03 4.51 9.20
N ILE A 273 3.97 3.86 9.65
CA ILE A 273 4.03 2.90 10.75
C ILE A 273 4.05 1.47 10.17
N GLU A 274 5.06 0.71 10.56
CA GLU A 274 5.19 -0.69 10.14
C GLU A 274 4.09 -1.55 10.78
N PHE A 275 3.45 -2.41 9.99
CA PHE A 275 2.44 -3.36 10.49
C PHE A 275 3.01 -4.21 11.64
N SER A 276 4.23 -4.72 11.50
CA SER A 276 4.91 -5.52 12.52
C SER A 276 5.29 -4.77 13.79
N SER A 277 5.24 -3.43 13.78
CA SER A 277 5.57 -2.60 14.96
C SER A 277 4.38 -2.41 15.90
N LEU A 278 3.20 -2.85 15.53
CA LEU A 278 2.02 -2.84 16.40
C LEU A 278 2.28 -3.83 17.53
N LYS A 279 2.54 -3.32 18.74
CA LYS A 279 2.91 -4.15 19.89
C LYS A 279 1.74 -5.03 20.33
N GLU A 280 2.05 -6.25 20.68
CA GLU A 280 1.13 -7.20 21.29
C GLU A 280 0.56 -6.72 22.62
#